data_ae4f9e7ca7a77c471c915d1f41d34eaa
#
_entry.id   ae4f9e7ca7a77c471c915d1f41d34eaa
#
_cell.length_a   1.000
_cell.length_b   1.000
_cell.length_c   1.000
_cell.angle_alpha   90.00
_cell.angle_beta   90.00
_cell.angle_gamma   90.00
#
_symmetry.space_group_name_H-M   'P 1'
#
loop_
_entity.id
_entity.type
_entity.pdbx_description
1 polymer ?
#
loop_
_entity_poly.entity_id
_entity_poly.type
_entity_poly.pdbx_seq_one_letter_code
_entity_poly.pdbx_strand_id
1 'polypeptide(L)'
;MLKVLAAVGALAVVVAGVLVYLVGTTAIASGRARSDSIALLESVRTHANKAQVELKAVPPFDVSSTNPDFAQGKHTADQYASQLATDRTTVLADEVSLRADRDRLSKQATGILALPFRPSLDHERMRAESLLSALQAEDAGLQIVENQMKTVSAIFDAAGDFSVILTDHVEKQDFAGALALFPGLDAKLKAAAQAAGDPSTPPQIRKLVTGLQTLSTDLNAFLRAAQREDAATVLALVPKVEADSNALGSFDSQGMSSYEQTLLQPYLDRFDSGVRGAGFTPQGTTLT
;
A
#
# COMPACT_ATOMS: atom_id res chain seq x y z
N MET A 1 12.31 -56.16 -53.60
CA MET A 1 13.17 -55.61 -52.56
C MET A 1 13.48 -54.10 -52.80
N LEU A 2 13.92 -53.69 -53.99
CA LEU A 2 14.33 -52.31 -54.26
C LEU A 2 13.22 -51.27 -54.01
N LYS A 3 11.96 -51.56 -54.41
CA LYS A 3 10.82 -50.65 -54.20
C LYS A 3 10.45 -50.44 -52.73
N VAL A 4 10.67 -51.46 -51.87
CA VAL A 4 10.43 -51.36 -50.42
C VAL A 4 11.50 -50.51 -49.73
N LEU A 5 12.76 -50.66 -50.12
CA LEU A 5 13.87 -49.86 -49.65
C LEU A 5 13.72 -48.37 -50.06
N ALA A 6 13.27 -48.10 -51.28
CA ALA A 6 13.00 -46.74 -51.73
C ALA A 6 11.83 -46.07 -50.96
N ALA A 7 10.75 -46.85 -50.66
CA ALA A 7 9.62 -46.34 -49.86
C ALA A 7 10.01 -46.09 -48.41
N VAL A 8 10.82 -46.95 -47.79
CA VAL A 8 11.35 -46.74 -46.42
C VAL A 8 12.29 -45.52 -46.39
N GLY A 9 13.15 -45.35 -47.38
CA GLY A 9 14.01 -44.19 -47.50
C GLY A 9 13.23 -42.87 -47.67
N ALA A 10 12.20 -42.86 -48.54
CA ALA A 10 11.32 -41.71 -48.69
C ALA A 10 10.54 -41.35 -47.39
N LEU A 11 10.04 -42.38 -46.70
CA LEU A 11 9.36 -42.18 -45.40
C LEU A 11 10.32 -41.59 -44.34
N ALA A 12 11.56 -42.10 -44.30
CA ALA A 12 12.58 -41.61 -43.36
C ALA A 12 12.91 -40.13 -43.60
N VAL A 13 13.03 -39.72 -44.89
CA VAL A 13 13.28 -38.30 -45.26
C VAL A 13 12.10 -37.40 -44.90
N VAL A 14 10.86 -37.85 -45.12
CA VAL A 14 9.66 -37.13 -44.75
C VAL A 14 9.57 -36.98 -43.23
N VAL A 15 9.78 -38.06 -42.46
CA VAL A 15 9.79 -38.05 -40.99
C VAL A 15 10.90 -37.12 -40.48
N ALA A 16 12.11 -37.19 -41.03
CA ALA A 16 13.18 -36.28 -40.65
C ALA A 16 12.86 -34.79 -40.97
N GLY A 17 12.26 -34.53 -42.14
CA GLY A 17 11.82 -33.19 -42.52
C GLY A 17 10.75 -32.64 -41.61
N VAL A 18 9.76 -33.46 -41.24
CA VAL A 18 8.70 -33.07 -40.28
C VAL A 18 9.29 -32.82 -38.88
N LEU A 19 10.22 -33.68 -38.43
CA LEU A 19 10.88 -33.46 -37.13
C LEU A 19 11.72 -32.19 -37.12
N VAL A 20 12.48 -31.88 -38.15
CA VAL A 20 13.26 -30.66 -38.30
C VAL A 20 12.34 -29.42 -38.30
N TYR A 21 11.23 -29.48 -39.04
CA TYR A 21 10.23 -28.42 -39.05
C TYR A 21 9.60 -28.21 -37.66
N LEU A 22 9.17 -29.27 -36.99
CA LEU A 22 8.56 -29.20 -35.66
C LEU A 22 9.55 -28.67 -34.61
N VAL A 23 10.79 -29.13 -34.62
CA VAL A 23 11.84 -28.67 -33.70
C VAL A 23 12.17 -27.20 -34.01
N GLY A 24 12.25 -26.80 -35.27
CA GLY A 24 12.51 -25.42 -35.68
C GLY A 24 11.41 -24.47 -35.24
N THR A 25 10.13 -24.84 -35.44
CA THR A 25 8.99 -24.01 -35.00
C THR A 25 8.90 -23.91 -33.48
N THR A 26 9.19 -25.01 -32.75
CA THR A 26 9.24 -25.02 -31.30
C THR A 26 10.39 -24.13 -30.76
N ALA A 27 11.56 -24.18 -31.41
CA ALA A 27 12.70 -23.35 -31.05
C ALA A 27 12.39 -21.86 -31.22
N ILE A 28 11.74 -21.48 -32.32
CA ILE A 28 11.33 -20.10 -32.59
C ILE A 28 10.28 -19.65 -31.54
N ALA A 29 9.27 -20.49 -31.26
CA ALA A 29 8.23 -20.20 -30.28
C ALA A 29 8.83 -20.05 -28.85
N SER A 30 9.75 -20.93 -28.46
CA SER A 30 10.45 -20.90 -27.17
C SER A 30 11.36 -19.67 -27.06
N GLY A 31 12.07 -19.31 -28.13
CA GLY A 31 12.90 -18.10 -28.20
C GLY A 31 12.08 -16.82 -28.06
N ARG A 32 10.93 -16.74 -28.74
CA ARG A 32 9.99 -15.61 -28.61
C ARG A 32 9.41 -15.53 -27.19
N ALA A 33 8.92 -16.63 -26.65
CA ALA A 33 8.37 -16.66 -25.30
C ALA A 33 9.39 -16.20 -24.25
N ARG A 34 10.65 -16.61 -24.37
CA ARG A 34 11.73 -16.15 -23.52
C ARG A 34 11.99 -14.65 -23.67
N SER A 35 12.07 -14.16 -24.90
CA SER A 35 12.32 -12.73 -25.17
C SER A 35 11.18 -11.85 -24.61
N ASP A 36 9.93 -12.26 -24.83
CA ASP A 36 8.76 -11.56 -24.34
C ASP A 36 8.72 -11.56 -22.80
N SER A 37 9.08 -12.68 -22.17
CA SER A 37 9.17 -12.79 -20.71
C SER A 37 10.24 -11.86 -20.13
N ILE A 38 11.43 -11.80 -20.73
CA ILE A 38 12.49 -10.89 -20.28
C ILE A 38 12.03 -9.43 -20.39
N ALA A 39 11.37 -9.05 -21.49
CA ALA A 39 10.86 -7.69 -21.67
C ALA A 39 9.76 -7.35 -20.63
N LEU A 40 8.88 -8.30 -20.35
CA LEU A 40 7.85 -8.14 -19.30
C LEU A 40 8.48 -7.99 -17.91
N LEU A 41 9.43 -8.84 -17.54
CA LEU A 41 10.14 -8.77 -16.26
C LEU A 41 10.82 -7.41 -16.04
N GLU A 42 11.47 -6.87 -17.09
CA GLU A 42 12.11 -5.53 -17.04
C GLU A 42 11.09 -4.41 -16.85
N SER A 43 9.96 -4.48 -17.57
CA SER A 43 8.86 -3.50 -17.44
C SER A 43 8.28 -3.53 -16.03
N VAL A 44 7.93 -4.71 -15.54
CA VAL A 44 7.36 -4.90 -14.19
C VAL A 44 8.33 -4.43 -13.11
N ARG A 45 9.63 -4.78 -13.21
CA ARG A 45 10.66 -4.27 -12.30
C ARG A 45 10.69 -2.75 -12.25
N THR A 46 10.55 -2.09 -13.40
CA THR A 46 10.57 -0.62 -13.45
C THR A 46 9.38 -0.02 -12.72
N HIS A 47 8.18 -0.59 -12.87
CA HIS A 47 6.98 -0.14 -12.15
C HIS A 47 7.11 -0.40 -10.64
N ALA A 48 7.56 -1.59 -10.26
CA ALA A 48 7.76 -1.96 -8.87
C ALA A 48 8.79 -1.04 -8.18
N ASN A 49 9.93 -0.75 -8.82
CA ASN A 49 10.90 0.19 -8.27
C ASN A 49 10.31 1.59 -8.04
N LYS A 50 9.45 2.06 -8.94
CA LYS A 50 8.77 3.35 -8.79
C LYS A 50 7.86 3.34 -7.57
N ALA A 51 6.98 2.35 -7.45
CA ALA A 51 6.05 2.23 -6.32
C ALA A 51 6.81 2.09 -4.98
N GLN A 52 7.93 1.35 -4.96
CA GLN A 52 8.78 1.24 -3.77
C GLN A 52 9.40 2.58 -3.36
N VAL A 53 9.83 3.41 -4.31
CA VAL A 53 10.34 4.76 -4.01
C VAL A 53 9.25 5.62 -3.40
N GLU A 54 8.05 5.57 -3.94
CA GLU A 54 6.90 6.32 -3.44
C GLU A 54 6.47 5.83 -2.05
N LEU A 55 6.48 4.52 -1.80
CA LEU A 55 6.24 3.94 -0.48
C LEU A 55 7.22 4.46 0.59
N LYS A 56 8.47 4.71 0.22
CA LYS A 56 9.50 5.24 1.12
C LYS A 56 9.44 6.76 1.29
N ALA A 57 8.79 7.47 0.38
CA ALA A 57 8.67 8.92 0.39
C ALA A 57 7.48 9.43 1.23
N VAL A 58 6.84 8.57 2.03
CA VAL A 58 5.72 8.97 2.90
C VAL A 58 6.17 10.08 3.84
N PRO A 59 5.52 11.26 3.81
CA PRO A 59 5.92 12.35 4.67
C PRO A 59 5.69 12.01 6.14
N PRO A 60 6.59 12.47 7.03
CA PRO A 60 6.37 12.30 8.46
C PRO A 60 5.08 13.01 8.88
N PHE A 61 4.27 12.33 9.68
CA PHE A 61 3.09 12.91 10.30
C PHE A 61 3.54 13.87 11.41
N ASP A 62 3.54 15.17 11.12
CA ASP A 62 3.91 16.20 12.10
C ASP A 62 2.66 16.91 12.64
N VAL A 63 2.30 16.61 13.88
CA VAL A 63 1.26 17.30 14.66
C VAL A 63 1.82 18.34 15.62
N SER A 64 3.15 18.54 15.64
CA SER A 64 3.82 19.37 16.65
C SER A 64 3.87 20.86 16.31
N SER A 65 3.39 21.27 15.14
CA SER A 65 3.40 22.69 14.76
C SER A 65 2.43 23.50 15.65
N THR A 66 2.87 24.64 16.10
CA THR A 66 2.08 25.57 16.95
C THR A 66 0.86 26.17 16.25
N ASN A 67 0.77 26.00 14.92
CA ASN A 67 -0.41 26.43 14.13
C ASN A 67 -0.54 25.52 12.90
N PRO A 68 -1.03 24.27 13.08
CA PRO A 68 -1.13 23.30 11.99
C PRO A 68 -2.20 23.72 10.98
N ASP A 69 -1.85 23.73 9.70
CA ASP A 69 -2.83 23.82 8.62
C ASP A 69 -3.49 22.46 8.42
N PHE A 70 -4.59 22.18 9.13
CA PHE A 70 -5.32 20.94 9.07
C PHE A 70 -5.89 20.65 7.68
N ALA A 71 -6.29 21.68 6.93
CA ALA A 71 -6.81 21.54 5.58
C ALA A 71 -5.71 21.08 4.63
N GLN A 72 -4.51 21.67 4.73
CA GLN A 72 -3.35 21.25 3.95
C GLN A 72 -2.89 19.84 4.36
N GLY A 73 -2.88 19.51 5.65
CA GLY A 73 -2.55 18.17 6.15
C GLY A 73 -3.49 17.10 5.58
N LYS A 74 -4.81 17.37 5.64
CA LYS A 74 -5.83 16.52 5.03
C LYS A 74 -5.58 16.34 3.53
N HIS A 75 -5.40 17.45 2.80
CA HIS A 75 -5.17 17.43 1.36
C HIS A 75 -3.95 16.57 0.99
N THR A 76 -2.84 16.74 1.73
CA THR A 76 -1.62 15.96 1.53
C THR A 76 -1.87 14.47 1.76
N ALA A 77 -2.53 14.09 2.86
CA ALA A 77 -2.85 12.70 3.16
C ALA A 77 -3.77 12.07 2.08
N ASP A 78 -4.77 12.80 1.60
CA ASP A 78 -5.66 12.36 0.52
C ASP A 78 -4.91 12.17 -0.81
N GLN A 79 -3.99 13.06 -1.15
CA GLN A 79 -3.15 12.94 -2.34
C GLN A 79 -2.27 11.69 -2.27
N TYR A 80 -1.61 11.45 -1.13
CA TYR A 80 -0.80 10.26 -0.93
C TYR A 80 -1.62 8.98 -0.99
N ALA A 81 -2.76 8.93 -0.32
CA ALA A 81 -3.65 7.78 -0.39
C ALA A 81 -4.08 7.48 -1.84
N SER A 82 -4.40 8.51 -2.62
CA SER A 82 -4.78 8.39 -4.03
C SER A 82 -3.63 7.89 -4.90
N GLN A 83 -2.40 8.38 -4.66
CA GLN A 83 -1.21 7.94 -5.38
C GLN A 83 -0.91 6.46 -5.09
N LEU A 84 -0.92 6.06 -3.82
CA LEU A 84 -0.71 4.68 -3.41
C LEU A 84 -1.77 3.73 -4.01
N ALA A 85 -3.04 4.15 -4.05
CA ALA A 85 -4.10 3.37 -4.70
C ALA A 85 -3.85 3.21 -6.22
N THR A 86 -3.32 4.23 -6.88
CA THR A 86 -2.94 4.18 -8.31
C THR A 86 -1.79 3.19 -8.53
N ASP A 87 -0.76 3.26 -7.69
CA ASP A 87 0.39 2.37 -7.78
C ASP A 87 -0.02 0.91 -7.51
N ARG A 88 -0.88 0.66 -6.53
CA ARG A 88 -1.46 -0.66 -6.29
C ARG A 88 -2.21 -1.21 -7.50
N THR A 89 -2.96 -0.37 -8.21
CA THR A 89 -3.64 -0.78 -9.43
C THR A 89 -2.64 -1.24 -10.50
N THR A 90 -1.50 -0.56 -10.63
CA THR A 90 -0.43 -0.94 -11.54
C THR A 90 0.23 -2.26 -11.11
N VAL A 91 0.56 -2.40 -9.83
CA VAL A 91 1.14 -3.63 -9.26
C VAL A 91 0.23 -4.84 -9.48
N LEU A 92 -1.07 -4.70 -9.25
CA LEU A 92 -2.05 -5.76 -9.49
C LEU A 92 -2.18 -6.13 -10.98
N ALA A 93 -2.09 -5.17 -11.89
CA ALA A 93 -2.08 -5.43 -13.34
C ALA A 93 -0.81 -6.19 -13.76
N ASP A 94 0.33 -5.83 -13.20
CA ASP A 94 1.60 -6.51 -13.41
C ASP A 94 1.58 -7.94 -12.85
N GLU A 95 0.96 -8.17 -11.68
CA GLU A 95 0.74 -9.52 -11.16
C GLU A 95 -0.05 -10.41 -12.12
N VAL A 96 -1.14 -9.89 -12.68
CA VAL A 96 -1.96 -10.62 -13.66
C VAL A 96 -1.13 -10.98 -14.89
N SER A 97 -0.34 -10.04 -15.38
CA SER A 97 0.54 -10.23 -16.54
C SER A 97 1.62 -11.28 -16.29
N LEU A 98 2.27 -11.24 -15.12
CA LEU A 98 3.29 -12.23 -14.74
C LEU A 98 2.71 -13.63 -14.50
N ARG A 99 1.52 -13.73 -13.93
CA ARG A 99 0.83 -15.04 -13.80
C ARG A 99 0.54 -15.65 -15.16
N ALA A 100 0.04 -14.85 -16.10
CA ALA A 100 -0.21 -15.30 -17.47
C ALA A 100 1.10 -15.74 -18.18
N ASP A 101 2.19 -14.99 -17.98
CA ASP A 101 3.51 -15.32 -18.55
C ASP A 101 4.06 -16.62 -17.96
N ARG A 102 4.05 -16.77 -16.64
CA ARG A 102 4.45 -18.02 -15.95
C ARG A 102 3.69 -19.23 -16.50
N ASP A 103 2.37 -19.09 -16.67
CA ASP A 103 1.52 -20.18 -17.17
C ASP A 103 1.82 -20.49 -18.65
N ARG A 104 2.12 -19.46 -19.47
CA ARG A 104 2.58 -19.60 -20.85
C ARG A 104 3.90 -20.37 -20.92
N LEU A 105 4.90 -19.97 -20.13
CA LEU A 105 6.20 -20.63 -20.06
C LEU A 105 6.07 -22.09 -19.61
N SER A 106 5.24 -22.36 -18.60
CA SER A 106 4.95 -23.71 -18.11
C SER A 106 4.35 -24.59 -19.20
N LYS A 107 3.34 -24.10 -19.93
CA LYS A 107 2.73 -24.85 -21.05
C LYS A 107 3.74 -25.16 -22.16
N GLN A 108 4.61 -24.22 -22.49
CA GLN A 108 5.63 -24.43 -23.50
C GLN A 108 6.70 -25.42 -23.07
N ALA A 109 7.04 -25.49 -21.78
CA ALA A 109 8.03 -26.41 -21.25
C ALA A 109 7.54 -27.87 -21.20
N THR A 110 6.23 -28.16 -21.33
CA THR A 110 5.67 -29.52 -21.20
C THR A 110 5.78 -30.36 -22.47
N GLY A 111 6.04 -29.77 -23.65
CA GLY A 111 6.15 -30.48 -24.92
C GLY A 111 7.41 -31.34 -25.03
N ILE A 112 7.33 -32.56 -25.65
CA ILE A 112 8.50 -33.42 -25.91
C ILE A 112 9.53 -32.69 -26.75
N LEU A 113 9.10 -31.89 -27.73
CA LEU A 113 9.98 -31.13 -28.61
C LEU A 113 10.60 -29.91 -27.93
N ALA A 114 10.10 -29.54 -26.74
CA ALA A 114 10.64 -28.43 -25.93
C ALA A 114 11.80 -28.89 -25.02
N LEU A 115 12.12 -30.21 -24.94
CA LEU A 115 13.17 -30.72 -24.06
C LEU A 115 14.51 -29.95 -24.15
N PRO A 116 15.03 -29.58 -25.33
CA PRO A 116 16.27 -28.81 -25.42
C PRO A 116 16.19 -27.40 -24.86
N PHE A 117 14.98 -26.84 -24.79
CA PHE A 117 14.71 -25.45 -24.36
C PHE A 117 14.16 -25.35 -22.94
N ARG A 118 13.78 -26.51 -22.34
CA ARG A 118 13.17 -26.60 -21.02
C ARG A 118 13.99 -25.86 -19.94
N PRO A 119 15.33 -26.02 -19.83
CA PRO A 119 16.08 -25.32 -18.80
C PRO A 119 15.96 -23.81 -18.87
N SER A 120 15.94 -23.21 -20.07
CA SER A 120 15.79 -21.78 -20.25
C SER A 120 14.37 -21.29 -19.94
N LEU A 121 13.35 -22.04 -20.33
CA LEU A 121 11.95 -21.73 -20.03
C LEU A 121 11.66 -21.86 -18.53
N ASP A 122 12.18 -22.90 -17.87
CA ASP A 122 12.06 -23.07 -16.43
C ASP A 122 12.80 -21.97 -15.67
N HIS A 123 13.94 -21.50 -16.17
CA HIS A 123 14.65 -20.37 -15.59
C HIS A 123 13.81 -19.09 -15.63
N GLU A 124 13.25 -18.73 -16.78
CA GLU A 124 12.41 -17.53 -16.88
C GLU A 124 11.10 -17.69 -16.07
N ARG A 125 10.54 -18.89 -15.99
CA ARG A 125 9.39 -19.17 -15.13
C ARG A 125 9.70 -18.92 -13.64
N MET A 126 10.86 -19.40 -13.16
CA MET A 126 11.30 -19.16 -11.78
C MET A 126 11.54 -17.68 -11.51
N ARG A 127 12.09 -16.93 -12.48
CA ARG A 127 12.24 -15.47 -12.39
C ARG A 127 10.88 -14.77 -12.26
N ALA A 128 9.91 -15.16 -13.09
CA ALA A 128 8.55 -14.63 -13.03
C ALA A 128 7.88 -14.94 -11.68
N GLU A 129 8.03 -16.15 -11.14
CA GLU A 129 7.52 -16.54 -9.82
C GLU A 129 8.16 -15.69 -8.69
N SER A 130 9.46 -15.47 -8.77
CA SER A 130 10.18 -14.64 -7.79
C SER A 130 9.71 -13.19 -7.80
N LEU A 131 9.57 -12.60 -8.99
CA LEU A 131 9.08 -11.23 -9.12
C LEU A 131 7.59 -11.10 -8.73
N LEU A 132 6.78 -12.14 -9.00
CA LEU A 132 5.40 -12.19 -8.53
C LEU A 132 5.31 -12.16 -7.00
N SER A 133 6.21 -12.88 -6.30
CA SER A 133 6.30 -12.80 -4.84
C SER A 133 6.70 -11.41 -4.33
N ALA A 134 7.55 -10.71 -5.07
CA ALA A 134 7.91 -9.31 -4.77
C ALA A 134 6.70 -8.39 -4.89
N LEU A 135 5.95 -8.46 -6.00
CA LEU A 135 4.77 -7.64 -6.23
C LEU A 135 3.68 -7.86 -5.18
N GLN A 136 3.45 -9.11 -4.77
CA GLN A 136 2.49 -9.42 -3.70
C GLN A 136 2.88 -8.80 -2.36
N ALA A 137 4.17 -8.76 -2.05
CA ALA A 137 4.65 -8.09 -0.85
C ALA A 137 4.50 -6.57 -0.97
N GLU A 138 4.77 -6.02 -2.14
CA GLU A 138 4.61 -4.59 -2.44
C GLU A 138 3.16 -4.15 -2.35
N ASP A 139 2.21 -4.86 -2.98
CA ASP A 139 0.76 -4.56 -2.88
C ASP A 139 0.31 -4.54 -1.42
N ALA A 140 0.73 -5.52 -0.62
CA ALA A 140 0.40 -5.57 0.80
C ALA A 140 1.00 -4.39 1.59
N GLY A 141 2.24 -4.00 1.30
CA GLY A 141 2.89 -2.81 1.90
C GLY A 141 2.18 -1.52 1.52
N LEU A 142 1.89 -1.32 0.24
CA LEU A 142 1.15 -0.16 -0.26
C LEU A 142 -0.25 -0.07 0.35
N GLN A 143 -0.96 -1.19 0.51
CA GLN A 143 -2.27 -1.23 1.15
C GLN A 143 -2.22 -0.76 2.60
N ILE A 144 -1.21 -1.18 3.35
CA ILE A 144 -1.00 -0.76 4.73
C ILE A 144 -0.87 0.76 4.81
N VAL A 145 0.03 1.35 4.01
CA VAL A 145 0.28 2.80 4.03
C VAL A 145 -0.92 3.58 3.50
N GLU A 146 -1.59 3.09 2.46
CA GLU A 146 -2.84 3.68 1.97
C GLU A 146 -3.89 3.79 3.07
N ASN A 147 -4.10 2.72 3.86
CA ASN A 147 -5.04 2.71 4.96
C ASN A 147 -4.63 3.68 6.09
N GLN A 148 -3.33 3.74 6.39
CA GLN A 148 -2.81 4.72 7.35
C GLN A 148 -3.05 6.15 6.89
N MET A 149 -2.80 6.47 5.62
CA MET A 149 -3.04 7.81 5.07
C MET A 149 -4.52 8.20 5.10
N LYS A 150 -5.44 7.28 4.83
CA LYS A 150 -6.87 7.51 5.00
C LYS A 150 -7.25 7.80 6.46
N THR A 151 -6.62 7.11 7.40
CA THR A 151 -6.81 7.37 8.83
C THR A 151 -6.29 8.75 9.22
N VAL A 152 -5.09 9.11 8.76
CA VAL A 152 -4.49 10.43 8.97
C VAL A 152 -5.36 11.54 8.38
N SER A 153 -5.86 11.37 7.16
CA SER A 153 -6.79 12.32 6.53
C SER A 153 -8.06 12.53 7.39
N ALA A 154 -8.66 11.45 7.89
CA ALA A 154 -9.84 11.53 8.75
C ALA A 154 -9.55 12.25 10.09
N ILE A 155 -8.36 12.08 10.66
CA ILE A 155 -7.92 12.81 11.85
C ILE A 155 -7.77 14.29 11.56
N PHE A 156 -7.13 14.67 10.45
CA PHE A 156 -7.00 16.09 10.08
C PHE A 156 -8.35 16.75 9.82
N ASP A 157 -9.30 16.02 9.22
CA ASP A 157 -10.66 16.50 8.99
C ASP A 157 -11.39 16.81 10.32
N ALA A 158 -11.27 15.91 11.31
CA ALA A 158 -11.83 16.13 12.64
C ALA A 158 -11.09 17.25 13.41
N ALA A 159 -9.76 17.30 13.32
CA ALA A 159 -8.96 18.33 13.97
C ALA A 159 -9.24 19.73 13.42
N GLY A 160 -9.54 19.84 12.12
CA GLY A 160 -9.98 21.08 11.49
C GLY A 160 -11.29 21.60 12.11
N ASP A 161 -12.28 20.72 12.33
CA ASP A 161 -13.53 21.10 12.99
C ASP A 161 -13.31 21.51 14.45
N PHE A 162 -12.41 20.81 15.18
CA PHE A 162 -12.03 21.26 16.53
C PHE A 162 -11.44 22.67 16.52
N SER A 163 -10.56 22.97 15.58
CA SER A 163 -9.97 24.29 15.45
C SER A 163 -11.05 25.36 15.23
N VAL A 164 -11.99 25.12 14.32
CA VAL A 164 -13.12 26.04 14.05
C VAL A 164 -13.98 26.23 15.31
N ILE A 165 -14.33 25.15 16.02
CA ILE A 165 -15.09 25.23 17.28
C ILE A 165 -14.38 26.12 18.29
N LEU A 166 -13.07 25.96 18.46
CA LEU A 166 -12.30 26.71 19.45
C LEU A 166 -12.12 28.18 19.03
N THR A 167 -11.61 28.45 17.84
CA THR A 167 -11.20 29.79 17.41
C THR A 167 -12.38 30.68 16.96
N ASP A 168 -13.36 30.09 16.30
CA ASP A 168 -14.45 30.86 15.72
C ASP A 168 -15.66 31.02 16.66
N HIS A 169 -15.81 30.10 17.62
CA HIS A 169 -16.97 30.11 18.52
C HIS A 169 -16.55 30.24 19.99
N VAL A 170 -15.69 29.38 20.53
CA VAL A 170 -15.38 29.38 21.98
C VAL A 170 -14.66 30.68 22.39
N GLU A 171 -13.63 31.10 21.65
CA GLU A 171 -12.93 32.38 21.92
C GLU A 171 -13.85 33.59 21.84
N LYS A 172 -14.89 33.52 20.99
CA LYS A 172 -15.90 34.59 20.83
C LYS A 172 -17.10 34.45 21.79
N GLN A 173 -17.08 33.47 22.68
CA GLN A 173 -18.15 33.12 23.63
C GLN A 173 -19.47 32.70 22.95
N ASP A 174 -19.41 32.28 21.66
CA ASP A 174 -20.57 31.74 20.95
C ASP A 174 -20.73 30.23 21.23
N PHE A 175 -21.16 29.91 22.47
CA PHE A 175 -21.33 28.54 22.89
C PHE A 175 -22.45 27.79 22.13
N ALA A 176 -23.48 28.56 21.70
CA ALA A 176 -24.56 27.96 20.91
C ALA A 176 -24.08 27.54 19.51
N GLY A 177 -23.32 28.40 18.83
CA GLY A 177 -22.69 28.08 17.55
C GLY A 177 -21.71 26.94 17.67
N ALA A 178 -20.85 26.94 18.72
CA ALA A 178 -19.94 25.84 19.00
C ALA A 178 -20.69 24.50 19.12
N LEU A 179 -21.73 24.45 19.97
CA LEU A 179 -22.51 23.23 20.21
C LEU A 179 -23.24 22.70 18.97
N ALA A 180 -23.61 23.55 18.04
CA ALA A 180 -24.25 23.16 16.79
C ALA A 180 -23.31 22.36 15.86
N LEU A 181 -21.99 22.50 16.02
CA LEU A 181 -20.97 21.80 15.19
C LEU A 181 -20.62 20.41 15.71
N PHE A 182 -20.85 20.10 16.99
CA PHE A 182 -20.46 18.81 17.59
C PHE A 182 -21.04 17.57 16.90
N PRO A 183 -22.30 17.53 16.41
CA PRO A 183 -22.80 16.36 15.70
C PRO A 183 -21.97 16.03 14.43
N GLY A 184 -21.48 17.07 13.73
CA GLY A 184 -20.57 16.89 12.58
C GLY A 184 -19.21 16.37 13.01
N LEU A 185 -18.62 16.97 14.03
CA LEU A 185 -17.35 16.55 14.63
C LEU A 185 -17.41 15.08 15.10
N ASP A 186 -18.47 14.70 15.85
CA ASP A 186 -18.65 13.34 16.34
C ASP A 186 -18.76 12.32 15.20
N ALA A 187 -19.42 12.66 14.09
CA ALA A 187 -19.48 11.82 12.90
C ALA A 187 -18.09 11.61 12.28
N LYS A 188 -17.26 12.67 12.18
CA LYS A 188 -15.89 12.60 11.68
C LYS A 188 -14.97 11.79 12.61
N LEU A 189 -15.06 12.01 13.93
CA LEU A 189 -14.31 11.23 14.91
C LEU A 189 -14.68 9.75 14.91
N LYS A 190 -15.95 9.43 14.68
CA LYS A 190 -16.39 8.04 14.49
C LYS A 190 -15.81 7.43 13.22
N ALA A 191 -15.77 8.18 12.13
CA ALA A 191 -15.14 7.72 10.88
C ALA A 191 -13.62 7.50 11.07
N ALA A 192 -12.93 8.43 11.75
CA ALA A 192 -11.52 8.28 12.11
C ALA A 192 -11.27 7.05 13.00
N ALA A 193 -12.15 6.78 13.97
CA ALA A 193 -12.05 5.60 14.83
C ALA A 193 -12.27 4.28 14.05
N GLN A 194 -13.18 4.27 13.09
CA GLN A 194 -13.38 3.13 12.21
C GLN A 194 -12.15 2.86 11.34
N ALA A 195 -11.57 3.90 10.74
CA ALA A 195 -10.35 3.80 9.97
C ALA A 195 -9.16 3.34 10.84
N ALA A 196 -9.01 3.89 12.05
CA ALA A 196 -7.98 3.51 13.02
C ALA A 196 -8.15 2.08 13.58
N GLY A 197 -9.31 1.46 13.39
CA GLY A 197 -9.58 0.06 13.76
C GLY A 197 -8.83 -0.96 12.91
N ASP A 198 -8.24 -0.58 11.79
CA ASP A 198 -7.41 -1.46 10.97
C ASP A 198 -6.20 -1.95 11.80
N PRO A 199 -5.90 -3.27 11.80
CA PRO A 199 -4.77 -3.84 12.54
C PRO A 199 -3.41 -3.23 12.18
N SER A 200 -3.26 -2.72 10.95
CA SER A 200 -2.04 -2.08 10.47
C SER A 200 -1.86 -0.64 10.99
N THR A 201 -2.90 -0.05 11.59
CA THR A 201 -2.79 1.31 12.15
C THR A 201 -1.95 1.31 13.43
N PRO A 202 -0.93 2.19 13.54
CA PRO A 202 -0.11 2.32 14.72
C PRO A 202 -0.94 2.51 16.01
N PRO A 203 -0.54 1.89 17.13
CA PRO A 203 -1.24 2.08 18.41
C PRO A 203 -1.31 3.54 18.86
N GLN A 204 -0.31 4.35 18.50
CA GLN A 204 -0.25 5.78 18.75
C GLN A 204 -1.38 6.54 18.07
N ILE A 205 -1.67 6.21 16.81
CA ILE A 205 -2.78 6.77 16.03
C ILE A 205 -4.12 6.41 16.68
N ARG A 206 -4.29 5.15 17.11
CA ARG A 206 -5.52 4.71 17.82
C ARG A 206 -5.72 5.48 19.14
N LYS A 207 -4.63 5.68 19.90
CA LYS A 207 -4.67 6.49 21.14
C LYS A 207 -5.04 7.93 20.85
N LEU A 208 -4.47 8.53 19.78
CA LEU A 208 -4.78 9.90 19.36
C LEU A 208 -6.28 10.05 19.04
N VAL A 209 -6.86 9.13 18.26
CA VAL A 209 -8.28 9.18 17.93
C VAL A 209 -9.16 9.01 19.17
N THR A 210 -8.80 8.09 20.07
CA THR A 210 -9.52 7.92 21.33
C THR A 210 -9.45 9.17 22.22
N GLY A 211 -8.27 9.80 22.29
CA GLY A 211 -8.08 11.07 23.01
C GLY A 211 -8.93 12.20 22.44
N LEU A 212 -8.99 12.32 21.11
CA LEU A 212 -9.86 13.31 20.43
C LEU A 212 -11.35 13.06 20.74
N GLN A 213 -11.80 11.82 20.79
CA GLN A 213 -13.17 11.48 21.15
C GLN A 213 -13.49 11.84 22.60
N THR A 214 -12.55 11.59 23.53
CA THR A 214 -12.68 11.96 24.94
C THR A 214 -12.75 13.49 25.08
N LEU A 215 -11.81 14.21 24.45
CA LEU A 215 -11.79 15.67 24.45
C LEU A 215 -13.10 16.24 23.86
N SER A 216 -13.62 15.69 22.75
CA SER A 216 -14.91 16.10 22.17
C SER A 216 -16.04 15.98 23.19
N THR A 217 -16.10 14.85 23.89
CA THR A 217 -17.14 14.58 24.88
C THR A 217 -17.08 15.57 26.04
N ASP A 218 -15.89 15.77 26.63
CA ASP A 218 -15.71 16.63 27.79
C ASP A 218 -15.85 18.12 27.41
N LEU A 219 -15.38 18.53 26.23
CA LEU A 219 -15.58 19.89 25.73
C LEU A 219 -17.07 20.17 25.44
N ASN A 220 -17.81 19.24 24.85
CA ASN A 220 -19.25 19.38 24.65
C ASN A 220 -20.00 19.55 25.97
N ALA A 221 -19.65 18.73 26.99
CA ALA A 221 -20.23 18.84 28.33
C ALA A 221 -19.89 20.20 28.97
N PHE A 222 -18.64 20.65 28.85
CA PHE A 222 -18.18 21.96 29.33
C PHE A 222 -18.98 23.10 28.70
N LEU A 223 -19.11 23.12 27.37
CA LEU A 223 -19.83 24.17 26.66
C LEU A 223 -21.33 24.20 26.99
N ARG A 224 -21.96 23.04 27.19
CA ARG A 224 -23.35 22.97 27.68
C ARG A 224 -23.51 23.52 29.08
N ALA A 225 -22.56 23.27 29.99
CA ALA A 225 -22.56 23.83 31.34
C ALA A 225 -22.36 25.34 31.29
N ALA A 226 -21.41 25.82 30.47
CA ALA A 226 -21.18 27.26 30.28
C ALA A 226 -22.40 27.96 29.71
N GLN A 227 -23.07 27.39 28.71
CA GLN A 227 -24.32 27.95 28.14
C GLN A 227 -25.45 28.09 29.15
N ARG A 228 -25.47 27.16 30.15
CA ARG A 228 -26.49 27.18 31.24
C ARG A 228 -26.08 28.00 32.46
N GLU A 229 -24.90 28.62 32.39
CA GLU A 229 -24.32 29.38 33.52
C GLU A 229 -24.10 28.52 34.77
N ASP A 230 -23.90 27.18 34.60
CA ASP A 230 -23.62 26.23 35.69
C ASP A 230 -22.13 26.29 36.06
N ALA A 231 -21.79 27.27 36.90
CA ALA A 231 -20.42 27.49 37.32
C ALA A 231 -19.79 26.31 38.05
N ALA A 232 -20.56 25.50 38.78
CA ALA A 232 -20.04 24.34 39.53
C ALA A 232 -19.59 23.24 38.55
N THR A 233 -20.41 22.95 37.56
CA THR A 233 -20.07 21.95 36.50
C THR A 233 -18.93 22.42 35.63
N VAL A 234 -18.90 23.73 35.26
CA VAL A 234 -17.78 24.33 34.50
C VAL A 234 -16.47 24.14 35.24
N LEU A 235 -16.39 24.51 36.53
CA LEU A 235 -15.19 24.34 37.36
C LEU A 235 -14.73 22.89 37.48
N ALA A 236 -15.66 21.94 37.49
CA ALA A 236 -15.35 20.51 37.57
C ALA A 236 -14.82 19.95 36.27
N LEU A 237 -15.18 20.54 35.10
CA LEU A 237 -14.78 20.06 33.76
C LEU A 237 -13.48 20.68 33.24
N VAL A 238 -13.11 21.92 33.67
CA VAL A 238 -11.85 22.56 33.27
C VAL A 238 -10.64 21.63 33.40
N PRO A 239 -10.35 21.02 34.55
CA PRO A 239 -9.17 20.17 34.69
C PRO A 239 -9.22 18.92 33.82
N LYS A 240 -10.39 18.43 33.43
CA LYS A 240 -10.55 17.30 32.53
C LYS A 240 -10.18 17.68 31.10
N VAL A 241 -10.76 18.78 30.60
CA VAL A 241 -10.47 19.31 29.26
C VAL A 241 -8.97 19.65 29.12
N GLU A 242 -8.36 20.23 30.17
CA GLU A 242 -6.92 20.52 30.21
C GLU A 242 -6.09 19.21 30.16
N ALA A 243 -6.47 18.21 30.96
CA ALA A 243 -5.77 16.91 30.97
C ALA A 243 -5.85 16.19 29.63
N ASP A 244 -7.02 16.20 28.98
CA ASP A 244 -7.23 15.59 27.65
C ASP A 244 -6.41 16.33 26.58
N SER A 245 -6.42 17.67 26.61
CA SER A 245 -5.61 18.49 25.70
C SER A 245 -4.10 18.22 25.85
N ASN A 246 -3.62 18.14 27.10
CA ASN A 246 -2.23 17.83 27.40
C ASN A 246 -1.85 16.41 26.97
N ALA A 247 -2.76 15.44 27.13
CA ALA A 247 -2.54 14.06 26.66
C ALA A 247 -2.39 13.98 25.15
N LEU A 248 -3.12 14.78 24.38
CA LEU A 248 -2.98 14.90 22.92
C LEU A 248 -1.66 15.56 22.53
N GLY A 249 -1.18 16.56 23.30
CA GLY A 249 0.11 17.22 23.07
C GLY A 249 1.33 16.32 23.31
N SER A 250 1.16 15.18 23.99
CA SER A 250 2.22 14.19 24.27
C SER A 250 2.29 13.05 23.23
N PHE A 251 2.01 13.34 21.96
CA PHE A 251 2.03 12.34 20.89
C PHE A 251 3.44 11.74 20.68
N ASP A 252 3.53 10.40 20.74
CA ASP A 252 4.77 9.64 20.57
C ASP A 252 5.07 9.39 19.08
N SER A 253 5.63 10.38 18.40
CA SER A 253 6.03 10.29 16.99
C SER A 253 7.17 9.31 16.76
N GLN A 254 8.11 9.17 17.72
CA GLN A 254 9.22 8.23 17.60
C GLN A 254 8.74 6.78 17.70
N GLY A 255 7.84 6.49 18.64
CA GLY A 255 7.22 5.17 18.76
C GLY A 255 6.39 4.81 17.52
N MET A 256 5.75 5.78 16.88
CA MET A 256 5.05 5.58 15.61
C MET A 256 5.99 5.17 14.50
N SER A 257 7.09 5.91 14.27
CA SER A 257 8.07 5.59 13.23
C SER A 257 8.70 4.20 13.44
N SER A 258 9.02 3.85 14.69
CA SER A 258 9.54 2.51 15.02
C SER A 258 8.53 1.39 14.74
N TYR A 259 7.25 1.65 14.99
CA TYR A 259 6.19 0.70 14.68
C TYR A 259 6.04 0.50 13.17
N GLU A 260 6.01 1.59 12.40
CA GLU A 260 5.91 1.55 10.94
C GLU A 260 7.08 0.78 10.30
N GLN A 261 8.31 1.04 10.76
CA GLN A 261 9.47 0.26 10.33
C GLN A 261 9.28 -1.23 10.61
N THR A 262 8.89 -1.59 11.82
CA THR A 262 8.66 -3.00 12.20
C THR A 262 7.55 -3.64 11.37
N LEU A 263 6.49 -2.89 11.06
CA LEU A 263 5.35 -3.37 10.29
C LEU A 263 5.69 -3.56 8.81
N LEU A 264 6.43 -2.63 8.19
CA LEU A 264 6.71 -2.64 6.76
C LEU A 264 7.95 -3.46 6.40
N GLN A 265 8.92 -3.63 7.32
CA GLN A 265 10.17 -4.33 7.06
C GLN A 265 9.99 -5.74 6.47
N PRO A 266 9.08 -6.61 6.96
CA PRO A 266 8.87 -7.94 6.36
C PRO A 266 8.44 -7.89 4.89
N TYR A 267 7.67 -6.89 4.48
CA TYR A 267 7.23 -6.71 3.10
C TYR A 267 8.38 -6.22 2.22
N LEU A 268 9.18 -5.28 2.70
CA LEU A 268 10.38 -4.80 2.02
C LEU A 268 11.41 -5.92 1.84
N ASP A 269 11.65 -6.73 2.87
CA ASP A 269 12.58 -7.87 2.79
C ASP A 269 12.10 -8.92 1.79
N ARG A 270 10.78 -9.20 1.75
CA ARG A 270 10.19 -10.13 0.80
C ARG A 270 10.25 -9.58 -0.62
N PHE A 271 9.99 -8.28 -0.81
CA PHE A 271 10.15 -7.60 -2.09
C PHE A 271 11.59 -7.74 -2.62
N ASP A 272 12.57 -7.36 -1.82
CA ASP A 272 13.99 -7.45 -2.17
C ASP A 272 14.43 -8.88 -2.47
N SER A 273 13.97 -9.85 -1.69
CA SER A 273 14.24 -11.27 -1.93
C SER A 273 13.67 -11.74 -3.27
N GLY A 274 12.44 -11.33 -3.60
CA GLY A 274 11.80 -11.65 -4.88
C GLY A 274 12.51 -11.01 -6.08
N VAL A 275 12.90 -9.73 -5.95
CA VAL A 275 13.67 -9.00 -6.98
C VAL A 275 15.03 -9.68 -7.23
N ARG A 276 15.76 -10.07 -6.18
CA ARG A 276 17.03 -10.82 -6.30
C ARG A 276 16.82 -12.20 -6.91
N GLY A 277 15.77 -12.91 -6.50
CA GLY A 277 15.40 -14.21 -7.06
C GLY A 277 15.08 -14.15 -8.55
N ALA A 278 14.56 -13.03 -9.02
CA ALA A 278 14.37 -12.73 -10.44
C ALA A 278 15.68 -12.30 -11.16
N GLY A 279 16.81 -12.27 -10.47
CA GLY A 279 18.12 -11.90 -11.05
C GLY A 279 18.32 -10.39 -11.22
N PHE A 280 17.56 -9.56 -10.48
CA PHE A 280 17.71 -8.11 -10.48
C PHE A 280 18.36 -7.62 -9.19
N THR A 281 18.89 -6.39 -9.23
CA THR A 281 19.40 -5.72 -8.04
C THR A 281 18.29 -4.84 -7.45
N PRO A 282 17.92 -5.02 -6.18
CA PRO A 282 16.97 -4.12 -5.51
C PRO A 282 17.53 -2.70 -5.42
N GLN A 283 16.70 -1.69 -5.61
CA GLN A 283 17.08 -0.31 -5.39
C GLN A 283 16.78 0.05 -3.93
N GLY A 284 17.84 0.12 -3.13
CA GLY A 284 17.88 0.72 -1.78
C GLY A 284 16.81 0.23 -0.79
N THR A 285 17.20 -0.63 0.14
CA THR A 285 16.33 -1.31 1.12
C THR A 285 16.11 -0.60 2.44
N THR A 286 16.69 0.57 2.66
CA THR A 286 16.57 1.28 3.93
C THR A 286 15.47 2.33 3.87
N LEU A 287 14.51 2.19 4.79
CA LEU A 287 13.65 3.29 5.22
C LEU A 287 14.57 4.36 5.84
N THR A 288 14.62 5.53 5.24
CA THR A 288 15.34 6.70 5.79
C THR A 288 14.42 7.51 6.67
#